data_084035ceda46d82da6514d86dda193c3
#
_entry.id   084035ceda46d82da6514d86dda193c3
#
_cell.length_a   1.000
_cell.length_b   1.000
_cell.length_c   1.000
_cell.angle_alpha   90.00
_cell.angle_beta   90.00
_cell.angle_gamma   90.00
#
_symmetry.space_group_name_H-M   'P 1'
#
loop_
_entity.id
_entity.type
_entity.pdbx_description
1 polymer ?
#
loop_
_entity_poly.entity_id
_entity_poly.type
_entity_poly.pdbx_seq_one_letter_code
_entity_poly.pdbx_strand_id
1 'polypeptide(L)'
;IILSTPTNLHMSQALACIESGIPILIEKPIAHDLAAAQSIVSKSDALGVPVMVGHHRRFNPIIQKAKDVLTQVLIGKIRVVDAKCWFAKPNDYFETAPWRKINGAGPVSINLVHDIDLLRFLCGEIIEVRAMMAPSARGHDVEDVAVAIFRFENGALGTVSVSDNAVSPWSWEVTSGEYPIYPFNGQSAYQI
;
A
#
# COMPACT_ATOMS: atom_id res chain seq x y z
N ILE A 1 -13.69 -2.27 17.21
CA ILE A 1 -12.34 -1.92 17.73
C ILE A 1 -11.47 -1.44 16.56
N ILE A 2 -10.54 -0.49 16.84
CA ILE A 2 -9.51 -0.06 15.88
C ILE A 2 -8.17 -0.58 16.40
N LEU A 3 -7.45 -1.35 15.58
CA LEU A 3 -6.11 -1.85 15.86
C LEU A 3 -5.09 -0.99 15.10
N SER A 4 -4.37 -0.15 15.83
CA SER A 4 -3.30 0.75 15.32
C SER A 4 -1.96 0.50 16.04
N THR A 5 -1.75 -0.72 16.45
CA THR A 5 -0.53 -1.18 17.10
C THR A 5 0.57 -1.51 16.07
N PRO A 6 1.80 -1.83 16.48
CA PRO A 6 2.80 -2.36 15.57
C PRO A 6 2.32 -3.62 14.83
N THR A 7 2.66 -3.73 13.55
CA THR A 7 2.13 -4.77 12.63
C THR A 7 2.30 -6.20 13.11
N ASN A 8 3.39 -6.48 13.84
CA ASN A 8 3.65 -7.81 14.41
C ASN A 8 2.64 -8.24 15.49
N LEU A 9 1.86 -7.31 16.04
CA LEU A 9 0.80 -7.58 17.02
C LEU A 9 -0.58 -7.73 16.37
N HIS A 10 -0.75 -7.35 15.11
CA HIS A 10 -2.05 -7.33 14.44
C HIS A 10 -2.74 -8.70 14.47
N MET A 11 -2.01 -9.77 14.11
CA MET A 11 -2.61 -11.11 14.06
C MET A 11 -3.19 -11.53 15.41
N SER A 12 -2.39 -11.48 16.48
CA SER A 12 -2.84 -11.94 17.80
C SER A 12 -4.02 -11.15 18.34
N GLN A 13 -3.98 -9.83 18.14
CA GLN A 13 -5.06 -8.93 18.58
C GLN A 13 -6.32 -9.08 17.73
N ALA A 14 -6.17 -9.24 16.41
CA ALA A 14 -7.28 -9.48 15.51
C ALA A 14 -8.01 -10.78 15.83
N LEU A 15 -7.27 -11.88 16.01
CA LEU A 15 -7.84 -13.18 16.36
C LEU A 15 -8.62 -13.11 17.67
N ALA A 16 -8.08 -12.47 18.70
CA ALA A 16 -8.78 -12.29 19.99
C ALA A 16 -10.08 -11.51 19.84
N CYS A 17 -10.10 -10.44 19.04
CA CYS A 17 -11.32 -9.68 18.78
C CYS A 17 -12.34 -10.51 17.97
N ILE A 18 -11.90 -11.20 16.93
CA ILE A 18 -12.76 -12.04 16.08
C ILE A 18 -13.38 -13.18 16.91
N GLU A 19 -12.61 -13.85 17.76
CA GLU A 19 -13.10 -14.89 18.68
C GLU A 19 -14.12 -14.37 19.69
N SER A 20 -14.03 -13.09 20.02
CA SER A 20 -15.01 -12.41 20.87
C SER A 20 -16.22 -11.85 20.11
N GLY A 21 -16.32 -12.09 18.79
CA GLY A 21 -17.40 -11.58 17.95
C GLY A 21 -17.35 -10.07 17.70
N ILE A 22 -16.19 -9.42 17.86
CA ILE A 22 -16.07 -7.96 17.80
C ILE A 22 -15.53 -7.54 16.43
N PRO A 23 -16.30 -6.77 15.63
CA PRO A 23 -15.81 -6.19 14.37
C PRO A 23 -14.60 -5.28 14.56
N ILE A 24 -13.64 -5.34 13.64
CA ILE A 24 -12.38 -4.60 13.75
C ILE A 24 -12.02 -3.84 12.48
N LEU A 25 -11.35 -2.71 12.67
CA LEU A 25 -10.57 -2.00 11.67
C LEU A 25 -9.09 -2.18 12.04
N ILE A 26 -8.30 -2.76 11.14
CA ILE A 26 -6.87 -2.99 11.33
C ILE A 26 -6.09 -1.99 10.47
N GLU A 27 -5.08 -1.30 11.06
CA GLU A 27 -4.14 -0.51 10.28
C GLU A 27 -3.36 -1.37 9.27
N LYS A 28 -2.96 -0.72 8.19
CA LYS A 28 -2.13 -1.36 7.15
C LYS A 28 -0.64 -1.47 7.58
N PRO A 29 0.07 -2.49 7.13
CA PRO A 29 -0.45 -3.70 6.47
C PRO A 29 -1.25 -4.56 7.43
N ILE A 30 -2.17 -5.37 6.93
CA ILE A 30 -3.04 -6.24 7.75
C ILE A 30 -2.26 -7.14 8.72
N ALA A 31 -1.09 -7.63 8.27
CA ALA A 31 -0.17 -8.46 9.06
C ALA A 31 1.26 -8.32 8.52
N HIS A 32 2.22 -8.88 9.24
CA HIS A 32 3.64 -8.82 8.89
C HIS A 32 4.05 -9.83 7.81
N ASP A 33 3.24 -10.89 7.59
CA ASP A 33 3.44 -11.88 6.53
C ASP A 33 2.10 -12.45 6.01
N LEU A 34 2.19 -13.24 4.93
CA LEU A 34 1.03 -13.82 4.27
C LEU A 34 0.28 -14.82 5.15
N ALA A 35 0.99 -15.65 5.91
CA ALA A 35 0.37 -16.69 6.75
C ALA A 35 -0.45 -16.05 7.89
N ALA A 36 0.08 -15.02 8.52
CA ALA A 36 -0.62 -14.21 9.51
C ALA A 36 -1.86 -13.53 8.93
N ALA A 37 -1.74 -12.94 7.72
CA ALA A 37 -2.87 -12.33 7.03
C ALA A 37 -3.96 -13.35 6.69
N GLN A 38 -3.60 -14.50 6.16
CA GLN A 38 -4.54 -15.60 5.86
C GLN A 38 -5.25 -16.11 7.11
N SER A 39 -4.54 -16.19 8.25
CA SER A 39 -5.14 -16.60 9.53
C SER A 39 -6.24 -15.63 9.97
N ILE A 40 -6.01 -14.33 9.84
CA ILE A 40 -7.03 -13.30 10.14
C ILE A 40 -8.24 -13.45 9.22
N VAL A 41 -8.02 -13.52 7.90
CA VAL A 41 -9.10 -13.63 6.91
C VAL A 41 -9.91 -14.90 7.13
N SER A 42 -9.24 -16.06 7.22
CA SER A 42 -9.92 -17.35 7.42
C SER A 42 -10.76 -17.39 8.71
N LYS A 43 -10.25 -16.78 9.78
CA LYS A 43 -10.99 -16.72 11.05
C LYS A 43 -12.19 -15.77 10.96
N SER A 44 -12.03 -14.62 10.32
CA SER A 44 -13.10 -13.67 10.04
C SER A 44 -14.23 -14.34 9.26
N ASP A 45 -13.90 -15.03 8.17
CA ASP A 45 -14.87 -15.74 7.33
C ASP A 45 -15.59 -16.85 8.10
N ALA A 46 -14.83 -17.65 8.86
CA ALA A 46 -15.39 -18.79 9.61
C ALA A 46 -16.38 -18.37 10.70
N LEU A 47 -16.17 -17.23 11.32
CA LEU A 47 -17.02 -16.71 12.41
C LEU A 47 -17.99 -15.60 11.96
N GLY A 48 -17.92 -15.17 10.70
CA GLY A 48 -18.75 -14.09 10.16
C GLY A 48 -18.51 -12.72 10.84
N VAL A 49 -17.33 -12.49 11.39
CA VAL A 49 -16.98 -11.25 12.08
C VAL A 49 -16.28 -10.30 11.11
N PRO A 50 -16.83 -9.09 10.85
CA PRO A 50 -16.26 -8.17 9.89
C PRO A 50 -14.85 -7.68 10.26
N VAL A 51 -13.93 -7.74 9.31
CA VAL A 51 -12.59 -7.18 9.40
C VAL A 51 -12.37 -6.21 8.24
N MET A 52 -12.00 -4.98 8.54
CA MET A 52 -11.62 -3.96 7.56
C MET A 52 -10.13 -3.62 7.71
N VAL A 53 -9.48 -3.30 6.60
CA VAL A 53 -8.10 -2.82 6.59
C VAL A 53 -8.06 -1.32 6.30
N GLY A 54 -7.20 -0.58 6.98
CA GLY A 54 -7.09 0.88 6.94
C GLY A 54 -6.50 1.45 5.65
N HIS A 55 -6.99 1.01 4.48
CA HIS A 55 -6.63 1.56 3.18
C HIS A 55 -7.38 2.86 2.90
N HIS A 56 -7.05 3.91 3.65
CA HIS A 56 -7.77 5.18 3.68
C HIS A 56 -7.79 5.93 2.34
N ARG A 57 -6.75 5.77 1.49
CA ARG A 57 -6.65 6.46 0.20
C ARG A 57 -7.82 6.15 -0.74
N ARG A 58 -8.47 4.98 -0.61
CA ARG A 58 -9.69 4.65 -1.38
C ARG A 58 -10.82 5.64 -1.17
N PHE A 59 -10.89 6.26 0.01
CA PHE A 59 -11.94 7.20 0.40
C PHE A 59 -11.63 8.67 0.05
N ASN A 60 -10.46 8.95 -0.51
CA ASN A 60 -10.12 10.27 -1.00
C ASN A 60 -11.04 10.65 -2.19
N PRO A 61 -11.67 11.85 -2.19
CA PRO A 61 -12.62 12.26 -3.24
C PRO A 61 -12.05 12.20 -4.65
N ILE A 62 -10.75 12.49 -4.82
CA ILE A 62 -10.06 12.39 -6.13
C ILE A 62 -10.04 10.94 -6.61
N ILE A 63 -9.74 10.00 -5.74
CA ILE A 63 -9.71 8.56 -6.06
C ILE A 63 -11.11 8.04 -6.35
N GLN A 64 -12.11 8.45 -5.59
CA GLN A 64 -13.51 8.11 -5.88
C GLN A 64 -13.94 8.63 -7.25
N LYS A 65 -13.60 9.89 -7.57
CA LYS A 65 -13.89 10.45 -8.88
C LYS A 65 -13.16 9.74 -10.02
N ALA A 66 -11.89 9.37 -9.82
CA ALA A 66 -11.13 8.56 -10.78
C ALA A 66 -11.82 7.21 -11.02
N LYS A 67 -12.27 6.53 -9.95
CA LYS A 67 -13.01 5.27 -10.06
C LYS A 67 -14.29 5.43 -10.89
N ASP A 68 -15.07 6.49 -10.64
CA ASP A 68 -16.29 6.78 -11.40
C ASP A 68 -15.99 6.96 -12.90
N VAL A 69 -14.96 7.73 -13.25
CA VAL A 69 -14.55 7.95 -14.66
C VAL A 69 -14.14 6.64 -15.33
N LEU A 70 -13.35 5.83 -14.64
CA LEU A 70 -12.90 4.53 -15.15
C LEU A 70 -14.04 3.54 -15.34
N THR A 71 -15.03 3.52 -14.43
CA THR A 71 -16.17 2.60 -14.50
C THR A 71 -17.22 3.01 -15.53
N GLN A 72 -17.36 4.30 -15.82
CA GLN A 72 -18.30 4.82 -16.84
C GLN A 72 -17.81 4.58 -18.28
N VAL A 73 -16.69 3.91 -18.48
CA VAL A 73 -16.12 3.59 -19.81
C VAL A 73 -15.88 4.83 -20.69
N LEU A 74 -15.82 6.02 -20.09
CA LEU A 74 -15.62 7.29 -20.81
C LEU A 74 -14.27 7.36 -21.54
N ILE A 75 -13.26 6.67 -20.99
CA ILE A 75 -11.89 6.63 -21.53
C ILE A 75 -11.54 5.28 -22.16
N GLY A 76 -12.52 4.35 -22.26
CA GLY A 76 -12.32 3.02 -22.81
C GLY A 76 -11.71 2.04 -21.82
N LYS A 77 -11.15 0.93 -22.36
CA LYS A 77 -10.54 -0.12 -21.52
C LYS A 77 -9.13 0.27 -21.10
N ILE A 78 -8.83 0.08 -19.83
CA ILE A 78 -7.47 0.23 -19.30
C ILE A 78 -6.56 -0.78 -20.02
N ARG A 79 -5.42 -0.31 -20.55
CA ARG A 79 -4.44 -1.11 -21.29
C ARG A 79 -3.07 -1.14 -20.62
N VAL A 80 -2.68 0.00 -20.06
CA VAL A 80 -1.39 0.15 -19.38
C VAL A 80 -1.55 1.03 -18.14
N VAL A 81 -0.79 0.71 -17.10
CA VAL A 81 -0.77 1.44 -15.84
C VAL A 81 0.69 1.66 -15.43
N ASP A 82 1.04 2.86 -15.01
CA ASP A 82 2.34 3.18 -14.40
C ASP A 82 2.13 3.94 -13.10
N ALA A 83 2.79 3.51 -12.03
CA ALA A 83 2.71 4.16 -10.73
C ALA A 83 4.10 4.29 -10.10
N LYS A 84 4.33 5.43 -9.44
CA LYS A 84 5.60 5.75 -8.79
C LYS A 84 5.36 6.21 -7.36
N CYS A 85 6.15 5.65 -6.45
CA CYS A 85 6.20 6.05 -5.05
C CYS A 85 7.67 6.31 -4.67
N TRP A 86 8.24 7.40 -5.20
CA TRP A 86 9.61 7.80 -4.90
C TRP A 86 9.57 8.94 -3.89
N PHE A 87 9.80 8.60 -2.66
CA PHE A 87 9.63 9.51 -1.53
C PHE A 87 10.81 9.40 -0.56
N ALA A 88 11.87 10.16 -0.86
CA ALA A 88 13.09 10.18 -0.06
C ALA A 88 12.81 10.49 1.41
N LYS A 89 13.26 9.62 2.29
CA LYS A 89 13.19 9.79 3.75
C LYS A 89 14.51 10.36 4.27
N PRO A 90 14.47 11.39 5.10
CA PRO A 90 15.68 11.90 5.76
C PRO A 90 16.19 10.90 6.81
N ASN A 91 17.44 11.04 7.22
CA ASN A 91 18.06 10.08 8.15
C ASN A 91 17.37 10.07 9.52
N ASP A 92 16.93 11.21 10.02
CA ASP A 92 16.22 11.34 11.29
C ASP A 92 14.90 10.56 11.32
N TYR A 93 14.26 10.34 10.17
CA TYR A 93 13.10 9.45 10.05
C TYR A 93 13.39 8.04 10.55
N PHE A 94 14.59 7.53 10.31
CA PHE A 94 15.05 6.21 10.75
C PHE A 94 15.60 6.23 12.18
N GLU A 95 16.19 7.35 12.59
CA GLU A 95 16.73 7.53 13.94
C GLU A 95 15.63 7.58 15.00
N THR A 96 14.53 8.26 14.70
CA THR A 96 13.39 8.39 15.61
C THR A 96 12.59 7.09 15.76
N ALA A 97 12.71 6.15 14.83
CA ALA A 97 11.99 4.88 14.85
C ALA A 97 12.85 3.74 14.28
N PRO A 98 13.77 3.17 15.08
CA PRO A 98 14.73 2.17 14.62
C PRO A 98 14.12 0.91 14.02
N TRP A 99 12.87 0.56 14.36
CA TRP A 99 12.14 -0.55 13.75
C TRP A 99 11.98 -0.43 12.23
N ARG A 100 12.09 0.79 11.68
CA ARG A 100 12.03 1.07 10.24
C ARG A 100 13.27 0.59 9.47
N LYS A 101 14.32 0.16 10.18
CA LYS A 101 15.58 -0.34 9.61
C LYS A 101 15.61 -1.87 9.49
N ILE A 102 14.63 -2.56 10.06
CA ILE A 102 14.61 -4.02 10.17
C ILE A 102 13.62 -4.66 9.18
N ASN A 103 13.85 -5.92 8.86
CA ASN A 103 13.08 -6.69 7.90
C ASN A 103 11.55 -6.55 8.12
N GLY A 104 10.82 -6.33 7.04
CA GLY A 104 9.37 -6.10 7.05
C GLY A 104 8.94 -4.64 7.14
N ALA A 105 9.87 -3.69 7.30
CA ALA A 105 9.58 -2.26 7.41
C ALA A 105 10.14 -1.42 6.25
N GLY A 106 10.45 -2.03 5.12
CA GLY A 106 10.90 -1.34 3.91
C GLY A 106 9.79 -0.54 3.22
N PRO A 107 10.14 0.28 2.21
CA PRO A 107 9.19 1.13 1.50
C PRO A 107 8.10 0.33 0.77
N VAL A 108 8.30 -0.93 0.45
CA VAL A 108 7.23 -1.81 -0.08
C VAL A 108 6.10 -1.94 0.94
N SER A 109 6.42 -2.29 2.17
CA SER A 109 5.43 -2.51 3.24
C SER A 109 4.84 -1.23 3.81
N ILE A 110 5.62 -0.15 3.89
CA ILE A 110 5.18 1.10 4.52
C ILE A 110 4.44 2.01 3.53
N ASN A 111 4.97 2.17 2.32
CA ASN A 111 4.46 3.12 1.33
C ASN A 111 3.72 2.41 0.18
N LEU A 112 4.39 1.51 -0.54
CA LEU A 112 3.87 0.91 -1.77
C LEU A 112 2.58 0.09 -1.55
N VAL A 113 2.36 -0.44 -0.37
CA VAL A 113 1.12 -1.14 -0.01
C VAL A 113 -0.13 -0.30 -0.28
N HIS A 114 -0.05 1.01 -0.10
CA HIS A 114 -1.14 1.92 -0.43
C HIS A 114 -1.37 2.06 -1.94
N ASP A 115 -0.27 2.12 -2.70
CA ASP A 115 -0.34 2.26 -4.16
C ASP A 115 -0.84 0.98 -4.81
N ILE A 116 -0.38 -0.19 -4.33
CA ILE A 116 -0.90 -1.51 -4.76
C ILE A 116 -2.41 -1.60 -4.48
N ASP A 117 -2.85 -1.16 -3.32
CA ASP A 117 -4.27 -1.14 -2.97
C ASP A 117 -5.08 -0.24 -3.91
N LEU A 118 -4.59 0.96 -4.23
CA LEU A 118 -5.23 1.86 -5.19
C LEU A 118 -5.26 1.29 -6.60
N LEU A 119 -4.18 0.65 -7.06
CA LEU A 119 -4.14 -0.01 -8.36
C LEU A 119 -5.19 -1.12 -8.46
N ARG A 120 -5.33 -1.96 -7.43
CA ARG A 120 -6.37 -2.98 -7.37
C ARG A 120 -7.77 -2.35 -7.37
N PHE A 121 -7.96 -1.29 -6.60
CA PHE A 121 -9.24 -0.57 -6.53
C PHE A 121 -9.64 0.07 -7.86
N LEU A 122 -8.71 0.74 -8.54
CA LEU A 122 -8.97 1.47 -9.79
C LEU A 122 -8.99 0.57 -11.02
N CYS A 123 -8.02 -0.36 -11.12
CA CYS A 123 -7.73 -1.08 -12.36
C CYS A 123 -8.17 -2.54 -12.34
N GLY A 124 -8.56 -3.09 -11.19
CA GLY A 124 -8.98 -4.49 -11.03
C GLY A 124 -7.90 -5.36 -10.37
N GLU A 125 -8.20 -6.66 -10.21
CA GLU A 125 -7.31 -7.57 -9.49
C GLU A 125 -6.02 -7.87 -10.26
N ILE A 126 -4.91 -7.94 -9.50
CA ILE A 126 -3.59 -8.31 -10.01
C ILE A 126 -3.45 -9.83 -9.92
N ILE A 127 -3.22 -10.50 -11.05
CA ILE A 127 -3.13 -11.96 -11.16
C ILE A 127 -1.70 -12.48 -11.41
N GLU A 128 -0.76 -11.61 -11.76
CA GLU A 128 0.65 -11.97 -11.95
C GLU A 128 1.55 -10.81 -11.54
N VAL A 129 2.64 -11.13 -10.84
CA VAL A 129 3.66 -10.17 -10.39
C VAL A 129 5.05 -10.71 -10.68
N ARG A 130 5.94 -9.85 -11.20
CA ARG A 130 7.38 -10.06 -11.23
C ARG A 130 8.06 -8.83 -10.68
N ALA A 131 8.93 -9.02 -9.68
CA ALA A 131 9.55 -7.93 -8.95
C ALA A 131 11.04 -8.14 -8.73
N MET A 132 11.74 -7.04 -8.56
CA MET A 132 13.13 -6.98 -8.12
C MET A 132 13.26 -5.92 -7.02
N MET A 133 14.16 -6.19 -6.07
CA MET A 133 14.49 -5.26 -4.99
C MET A 133 16.00 -5.06 -4.93
N ALA A 134 16.43 -3.90 -4.50
CA ALA A 134 17.83 -3.62 -4.19
C ALA A 134 18.05 -3.49 -2.68
N PRO A 135 19.18 -3.97 -2.15
CA PRO A 135 19.58 -3.74 -0.77
C PRO A 135 19.65 -2.25 -0.46
N SER A 136 19.42 -1.90 0.80
CA SER A 136 19.49 -0.51 1.23
C SER A 136 20.88 0.09 1.04
N ALA A 137 20.96 1.21 0.34
CA ALA A 137 22.17 2.01 0.22
C ALA A 137 22.61 2.64 1.57
N ARG A 138 21.70 2.66 2.56
CA ARG A 138 21.98 3.11 3.93
C ARG A 138 22.51 1.99 4.85
N GLY A 139 22.61 0.74 4.36
CA GLY A 139 23.03 -0.42 5.14
C GLY A 139 21.99 -0.92 6.15
N HIS A 140 20.69 -0.65 5.90
CA HIS A 140 19.59 -1.20 6.69
C HIS A 140 19.24 -2.63 6.22
N ASP A 141 18.58 -3.42 7.08
CA ASP A 141 18.16 -4.80 6.78
C ASP A 141 16.89 -4.88 5.89
N VAL A 142 16.52 -3.79 5.25
CA VAL A 142 15.37 -3.66 4.36
C VAL A 142 15.81 -3.15 2.99
N GLU A 143 14.98 -3.35 1.98
CA GLU A 143 15.13 -2.70 0.68
C GLU A 143 14.91 -1.18 0.80
N ASP A 144 15.55 -0.38 -0.06
CA ASP A 144 15.23 1.03 -0.26
C ASP A 144 14.74 1.34 -1.68
N VAL A 145 14.74 0.31 -2.54
CA VAL A 145 14.22 0.36 -3.91
C VAL A 145 13.56 -0.97 -4.25
N ALA A 146 12.37 -0.91 -4.84
CA ALA A 146 11.74 -2.04 -5.50
C ALA A 146 11.06 -1.61 -6.81
N VAL A 147 11.03 -2.51 -7.78
CA VAL A 147 10.32 -2.37 -9.05
C VAL A 147 9.51 -3.62 -9.32
N ALA A 148 8.32 -3.48 -9.90
CA ALA A 148 7.50 -4.62 -10.28
C ALA A 148 6.75 -4.36 -11.59
N ILE A 149 6.43 -5.46 -12.29
CA ILE A 149 5.49 -5.49 -13.39
C ILE A 149 4.31 -6.37 -13.00
N PHE A 150 3.11 -5.99 -13.45
CA PHE A 150 1.84 -6.64 -13.11
C PHE A 150 1.07 -7.04 -14.35
N ARG A 151 0.29 -8.11 -14.24
CA ARG A 151 -0.83 -8.39 -15.12
C ARG A 151 -2.12 -8.31 -14.31
N PHE A 152 -3.07 -7.55 -14.82
CA PHE A 152 -4.43 -7.46 -14.26
C PHE A 152 -5.35 -8.49 -14.91
N GLU A 153 -6.38 -8.91 -14.19
CA GLU A 153 -7.39 -9.88 -14.66
C GLU A 153 -8.07 -9.43 -15.97
N ASN A 154 -8.28 -8.13 -16.15
CA ASN A 154 -8.86 -7.54 -17.38
C ASN A 154 -7.89 -7.49 -18.57
N GLY A 155 -6.65 -8.00 -18.41
CA GLY A 155 -5.61 -8.06 -19.43
C GLY A 155 -4.72 -6.81 -19.53
N ALA A 156 -4.94 -5.78 -18.71
CA ALA A 156 -4.02 -4.65 -18.64
C ALA A 156 -2.67 -5.06 -18.07
N LEU A 157 -1.61 -4.35 -18.44
CA LEU A 157 -0.27 -4.49 -17.86
C LEU A 157 0.06 -3.25 -17.04
N GLY A 158 0.78 -3.45 -15.94
CA GLY A 158 1.20 -2.36 -15.07
C GLY A 158 2.65 -2.43 -14.67
N THR A 159 3.22 -1.27 -14.37
CA THR A 159 4.52 -1.12 -13.73
C THR A 159 4.36 -0.32 -12.44
N VAL A 160 5.21 -0.62 -11.47
CA VAL A 160 5.32 0.17 -10.26
C VAL A 160 6.77 0.24 -9.80
N SER A 161 7.14 1.36 -9.24
CA SER A 161 8.43 1.51 -8.57
C SER A 161 8.29 2.29 -7.27
N VAL A 162 9.06 1.88 -6.26
CA VAL A 162 9.10 2.54 -4.96
C VAL A 162 10.55 2.79 -4.56
N SER A 163 10.81 3.93 -3.96
CA SER A 163 12.07 4.20 -3.27
C SER A 163 11.87 5.19 -2.12
N ASP A 164 12.48 4.93 -0.99
CA ASP A 164 12.59 5.87 0.11
C ASP A 164 13.94 6.62 0.15
N ASN A 165 14.76 6.41 -0.89
CA ASN A 165 16.08 7.02 -1.06
C ASN A 165 16.20 7.90 -2.32
N ALA A 166 15.28 7.78 -3.27
CA ALA A 166 15.26 8.59 -4.48
C ALA A 166 14.50 9.91 -4.24
N VAL A 167 15.17 11.04 -4.47
CA VAL A 167 14.51 12.36 -4.49
C VAL A 167 13.77 12.52 -5.80
N SER A 168 12.45 12.73 -5.74
CA SER A 168 11.64 12.90 -6.94
C SER A 168 10.31 13.60 -6.62
N PRO A 169 9.61 14.12 -7.64
CA PRO A 169 8.28 14.69 -7.47
C PRO A 169 7.14 13.64 -7.50
N TRP A 170 7.45 12.34 -7.60
CA TRP A 170 6.45 11.30 -7.91
C TRP A 170 6.12 10.43 -6.70
N SER A 171 5.24 10.93 -5.84
CA SER A 171 4.61 10.14 -4.80
C SER A 171 3.24 10.71 -4.44
N TRP A 172 2.38 9.91 -3.82
CA TRP A 172 1.09 10.37 -3.30
C TRP A 172 1.26 11.57 -2.36
N GLU A 173 2.26 11.53 -1.50
CA GLU A 173 2.51 12.53 -0.47
C GLU A 173 2.71 13.95 -1.03
N VAL A 174 3.33 14.08 -2.20
CA VAL A 174 3.62 15.37 -2.82
C VAL A 174 2.71 15.71 -4.01
N THR A 175 1.86 14.78 -4.45
CA THR A 175 0.98 15.00 -5.60
C THR A 175 -0.49 15.14 -5.22
N SER A 176 -0.95 14.57 -4.11
CA SER A 176 -2.35 14.62 -3.68
C SER A 176 -2.72 15.94 -2.98
N GLY A 177 -1.75 16.61 -2.36
CA GLY A 177 -2.00 17.74 -1.47
C GLY A 177 -2.72 17.37 -0.18
N GLU A 178 -2.84 16.07 0.14
CA GLU A 178 -3.56 15.57 1.33
C GLU A 178 -2.83 15.93 2.64
N TYR A 179 -1.50 16.02 2.58
CA TYR A 179 -0.65 16.31 3.74
C TYR A 179 0.01 17.68 3.59
N PRO A 180 -0.41 18.69 4.37
CA PRO A 180 0.10 20.06 4.22
C PRO A 180 1.59 20.23 4.59
N ILE A 181 2.21 19.24 5.26
CA ILE A 181 3.64 19.26 5.57
C ILE A 181 4.53 18.96 4.35
N TYR A 182 3.97 18.41 3.27
CA TYR A 182 4.70 18.14 2.03
C TYR A 182 4.34 19.17 0.96
N PRO A 183 5.33 19.69 0.21
CA PRO A 183 5.04 20.66 -0.85
C PRO A 183 4.28 19.98 -2.00
N PHE A 184 3.12 20.52 -2.34
CA PHE A 184 2.39 20.10 -3.54
C PHE A 184 3.15 20.51 -4.81
N ASN A 185 3.31 19.59 -5.76
CA ASN A 185 4.09 19.86 -6.98
C ASN A 185 3.31 19.70 -8.31
N GLY A 186 2.10 19.19 -8.28
CA GLY A 186 1.25 19.02 -9.47
C GLY A 186 1.72 17.95 -10.47
N GLN A 187 2.75 17.16 -10.18
CA GLN A 187 3.20 16.06 -11.02
C GLN A 187 2.38 14.79 -10.74
N SER A 188 2.04 14.04 -11.78
CA SER A 188 1.28 12.79 -11.61
C SER A 188 2.18 11.65 -11.13
N ALA A 189 1.81 11.01 -10.02
CA ALA A 189 2.45 9.77 -9.55
C ALA A 189 1.85 8.52 -10.22
N TYR A 190 0.66 8.64 -10.80
CA TYR A 190 -0.03 7.57 -11.51
C TYR A 190 -0.39 7.98 -12.94
N GLN A 191 -0.32 7.00 -13.86
CA GLN A 191 -0.79 7.10 -15.23
C GLN A 191 -1.60 5.83 -15.55
N ILE A 192 -2.84 6.02 -15.98
CA ILE A 192 -3.80 4.94 -16.25
C ILE A 192 -4.45 5.16 -17.62
#